data_eec57bd06c40b19b94025829fb130b41
#
_entry.id   eec57bd06c40b19b94025829fb130b41
#
_cell.length_a   1.000
_cell.length_b   1.000
_cell.length_c   1.000
_cell.angle_alpha   90.00
_cell.angle_beta   90.00
_cell.angle_gamma   90.00
#
_symmetry.space_group_name_H-M   'P 1'
#
loop_
_entity.id
_entity.type
_entity.pdbx_description
1 polymer ?
#
loop_
_entity_poly.entity_id
_entity_poly.type
_entity_poly.pdbx_seq_one_letter_code
_entity_poly.pdbx_strand_id
1 'polypeptide(L)'
;MIHRRKFLAGLVATAVASQTSRLAADTSSPTKTGENLVPDQPSGVPNYWCTWAAQNYMYGHHLASLDPRMLEGDSGSSLAHDSMSEEVLFGKNGWAADFFPRIRNDLYLLLDDGWEVGGTATFELDVKKFPSFTGTSSQRLQKLNDAVRKAGWRSTALWCRNTPGGDADHQLEEISHSAGIPYWKIDIGDPAFHLIQLRNEARIPLTLEHVHGESPVNGNWRKDGRFGTQPWGSRRQAILKNTDIYRTYDVTSILSLPTTLDRVAEMLRGADGHPEIHGLLNVEDEVYIAAALGCTMGILRHPMQGMRPGTDADLFFNGPRQAKKRMDEVVRSLRWQRIASPFSPGKGHVTISDERLTDSWTFERGQTWQNDIVGMRVNQSAPAVIARNIAMPRVESNSEKPFVFAAAFPNGAVAIAAQERTTIGRGWYMPSCDVTMSVADAPGPFGIFGDFNRLTLTFNKPLQQKRIMAQDLAANHSVDITANVQIRGNEISIPSTLIRRVGLQAATPGDISSPGMIVALR
;
A
#
# COMPACT_ATOMS: atom_id res chain seq x y z
N MET A 1 -46.72 25.47 -38.28
CA MET A 1 -45.83 26.28 -39.10
C MET A 1 -44.53 26.42 -38.35
N ILE A 2 -43.63 25.54 -38.45
CA ILE A 2 -42.46 25.35 -39.33
C ILE A 2 -41.62 26.63 -39.49
N HIS A 3 -40.47 26.67 -38.82
CA HIS A 3 -39.24 27.21 -39.45
C HIS A 3 -38.01 26.51 -38.84
N ARG A 4 -37.42 25.64 -39.67
CA ARG A 4 -36.04 25.11 -39.55
C ARG A 4 -35.05 26.23 -39.82
N ARG A 5 -34.06 26.43 -38.97
CA ARG A 5 -32.81 27.09 -39.34
C ARG A 5 -31.64 26.12 -39.23
N LYS A 6 -31.07 25.79 -40.35
CA LYS A 6 -29.80 25.13 -40.52
C LYS A 6 -28.69 26.10 -40.13
N PHE A 7 -27.77 25.66 -39.27
CA PHE A 7 -26.48 26.33 -39.10
C PHE A 7 -25.39 25.43 -39.64
N LEU A 8 -24.68 25.95 -40.63
CA LEU A 8 -23.47 25.35 -41.19
C LEU A 8 -22.34 25.45 -40.15
N ALA A 9 -21.72 24.31 -39.87
CA ALA A 9 -20.47 24.24 -39.14
C ALA A 9 -19.31 24.41 -40.13
N GLY A 10 -18.56 25.50 -39.99
CA GLY A 10 -17.28 25.68 -40.67
C GLY A 10 -16.19 24.94 -39.90
N LEU A 11 -15.60 23.91 -40.50
CA LEU A 11 -14.37 23.28 -40.01
C LEU A 11 -13.19 24.22 -40.31
N VAL A 12 -12.56 24.74 -39.25
CA VAL A 12 -11.19 25.26 -39.31
C VAL A 12 -10.27 24.19 -38.78
N ALA A 13 -9.61 23.49 -39.65
CA ALA A 13 -8.54 22.56 -39.33
C ALA A 13 -7.26 23.36 -39.06
N THR A 14 -6.91 23.54 -37.81
CA THR A 14 -5.59 24.03 -37.39
C THR A 14 -4.65 22.85 -37.31
N ALA A 15 -3.78 22.69 -38.29
CA ALA A 15 -2.69 21.73 -38.26
C ALA A 15 -1.64 22.18 -37.25
N VAL A 16 -1.63 21.52 -36.09
CA VAL A 16 -0.51 21.62 -35.16
C VAL A 16 0.54 20.60 -35.59
N ALA A 17 1.60 21.11 -36.21
CA ALA A 17 2.78 20.32 -36.54
C ALA A 17 3.49 19.96 -35.23
N SER A 18 3.28 18.75 -34.72
CA SER A 18 4.09 18.17 -33.67
C SER A 18 5.48 17.86 -34.23
N GLN A 19 6.46 18.68 -33.88
CA GLN A 19 7.87 18.31 -34.00
C GLN A 19 8.17 17.14 -33.06
N THR A 20 8.07 15.93 -33.57
CA THR A 20 8.69 14.76 -32.95
C THR A 20 10.20 14.89 -33.16
N SER A 21 10.90 15.46 -32.19
CA SER A 21 12.33 15.27 -32.05
C SER A 21 12.60 13.79 -31.84
N ARG A 22 13.02 13.09 -32.89
CA ARG A 22 13.62 11.76 -32.79
C ARG A 22 14.87 11.90 -31.95
N LEU A 23 14.76 11.55 -30.67
CA LEU A 23 15.92 11.20 -29.85
C LEU A 23 16.59 10.01 -30.57
N ALA A 24 17.80 10.24 -31.06
CA ALA A 24 18.66 9.21 -31.61
C ALA A 24 18.74 8.10 -30.57
N ALA A 25 18.28 6.90 -30.92
CA ALA A 25 18.49 5.72 -30.13
C ALA A 25 20.00 5.48 -30.04
N ASP A 26 20.54 5.71 -28.85
CA ASP A 26 21.90 5.35 -28.52
C ASP A 26 21.97 3.81 -28.56
N THR A 27 22.51 3.26 -29.66
CA THR A 27 22.77 1.84 -29.86
C THR A 27 23.96 1.43 -29.02
N SER A 28 23.86 1.54 -27.70
CA SER A 28 24.79 0.94 -26.80
C SER A 28 24.58 -0.58 -26.80
N SER A 29 25.65 -1.32 -26.98
CA SER A 29 25.76 -2.80 -26.96
C SER A 29 24.87 -3.45 -25.90
N PRO A 30 24.32 -4.66 -26.14
CA PRO A 30 23.45 -5.33 -25.18
C PRO A 30 24.19 -5.47 -23.86
N THR A 31 23.71 -4.75 -22.85
CA THR A 31 24.18 -4.88 -21.47
C THR A 31 24.01 -6.34 -21.06
N LYS A 32 25.10 -7.02 -20.69
CA LYS A 32 25.05 -8.39 -20.18
C LYS A 32 24.03 -8.42 -19.04
N THR A 33 22.93 -9.17 -19.22
CA THR A 33 21.95 -9.42 -18.17
C THR A 33 22.67 -10.10 -17.00
N GLY A 34 22.58 -9.49 -15.83
CA GLY A 34 23.15 -10.01 -14.59
C GLY A 34 22.20 -10.96 -13.87
N GLU A 35 22.67 -11.52 -12.78
CA GLU A 35 21.85 -12.36 -11.89
C GLU A 35 20.65 -11.59 -11.32
N ASN A 36 19.62 -12.32 -10.86
CA ASN A 36 18.52 -11.75 -10.12
C ASN A 36 18.99 -11.28 -8.73
N LEU A 37 18.82 -10.00 -8.41
CA LEU A 37 19.18 -9.43 -7.10
C LEU A 37 18.08 -9.63 -6.06
N VAL A 38 16.87 -10.01 -6.49
CA VAL A 38 15.72 -10.24 -5.63
C VAL A 38 15.58 -11.74 -5.37
N PRO A 39 15.52 -12.21 -4.12
CA PRO A 39 15.27 -13.60 -3.81
C PRO A 39 13.98 -14.14 -4.44
N ASP A 40 14.02 -15.36 -4.97
CA ASP A 40 12.83 -16.00 -5.55
C ASP A 40 11.84 -16.46 -4.46
N GLN A 41 12.35 -16.77 -3.28
CA GLN A 41 11.52 -17.18 -2.15
C GLN A 41 10.64 -16.04 -1.67
N PRO A 42 9.35 -16.29 -1.42
CA PRO A 42 8.45 -15.31 -0.82
C PRO A 42 8.97 -14.80 0.53
N SER A 43 8.63 -13.58 0.85
CA SER A 43 8.93 -13.05 2.18
C SER A 43 8.06 -13.74 3.23
N GLY A 44 8.60 -13.91 4.44
CA GLY A 44 7.82 -14.36 5.60
C GLY A 44 6.90 -13.27 6.17
N VAL A 45 6.89 -12.09 5.59
CA VAL A 45 6.17 -10.90 6.07
C VAL A 45 4.67 -11.12 5.99
N PRO A 46 3.91 -10.79 7.06
CA PRO A 46 2.46 -10.98 7.08
C PRO A 46 1.70 -9.86 6.35
N ASN A 47 1.97 -9.72 5.07
CA ASN A 47 1.22 -8.82 4.19
C ASN A 47 -0.03 -9.49 3.66
N TYR A 48 -1.03 -8.70 3.29
CA TYR A 48 -2.26 -9.23 2.70
C TYR A 48 -2.79 -8.34 1.57
N TRP A 49 -3.60 -8.95 0.71
CA TRP A 49 -4.58 -8.25 -0.10
C TRP A 49 -5.96 -8.42 0.55
N CYS A 50 -6.64 -7.28 0.79
CA CYS A 50 -7.92 -7.21 1.45
C CYS A 50 -9.03 -7.01 0.42
N THR A 51 -10.12 -7.76 0.54
CA THR A 51 -11.22 -7.74 -0.42
C THR A 51 -12.11 -6.48 -0.31
N TRP A 52 -12.02 -5.71 0.78
CA TRP A 52 -12.96 -4.62 1.09
C TRP A 52 -13.11 -3.58 -0.02
N ALA A 53 -12.01 -3.09 -0.57
CA ALA A 53 -12.11 -2.10 -1.66
C ALA A 53 -12.71 -2.68 -2.93
N ALA A 54 -12.43 -3.95 -3.24
CA ALA A 54 -13.04 -4.65 -4.37
C ALA A 54 -14.54 -4.88 -4.15
N GLN A 55 -14.96 -5.23 -2.93
CA GLN A 55 -16.35 -5.34 -2.54
C GLN A 55 -17.09 -4.00 -2.73
N ASN A 56 -16.51 -2.92 -2.24
CA ASN A 56 -17.07 -1.57 -2.40
C ASN A 56 -17.12 -1.15 -3.87
N TYR A 57 -16.12 -1.49 -4.66
CA TYR A 57 -16.09 -1.22 -6.08
C TYR A 57 -17.24 -1.91 -6.83
N MET A 58 -17.53 -3.17 -6.50
CA MET A 58 -18.58 -3.95 -7.16
C MET A 58 -19.95 -3.30 -7.01
N TYR A 59 -20.27 -2.76 -5.85
CA TYR A 59 -21.57 -2.11 -5.60
C TYR A 59 -21.53 -0.59 -5.69
N GLY A 60 -20.32 0.02 -5.61
CA GLY A 60 -20.08 1.42 -5.83
C GLY A 60 -20.91 2.35 -5.00
N HIS A 61 -20.47 2.63 -3.84
CA HIS A 61 -21.04 3.68 -2.99
C HIS A 61 -21.34 4.99 -3.73
N HIS A 62 -20.58 5.26 -4.78
CA HIS A 62 -20.77 6.41 -5.65
C HIS A 62 -22.07 6.38 -6.47
N LEU A 63 -22.72 5.23 -6.60
CA LEU A 63 -24.00 5.06 -7.28
C LEU A 63 -25.18 5.03 -6.31
N ALA A 64 -25.05 5.65 -5.16
CA ALA A 64 -26.09 5.73 -4.13
C ALA A 64 -27.48 6.07 -4.68
N SER A 65 -27.54 6.92 -5.72
CA SER A 65 -28.80 7.26 -6.40
C SER A 65 -29.48 6.09 -7.14
N LEU A 66 -28.78 4.98 -7.33
CA LEU A 66 -29.28 3.80 -8.02
C LEU A 66 -29.72 2.68 -7.08
N ASP A 67 -29.33 2.73 -5.81
CA ASP A 67 -29.70 1.73 -4.81
C ASP A 67 -30.41 2.41 -3.62
N PRO A 68 -31.68 2.06 -3.36
CA PRO A 68 -32.46 2.65 -2.26
C PRO A 68 -31.80 2.50 -0.88
N ARG A 69 -31.08 1.41 -0.64
CA ARG A 69 -30.39 1.17 0.65
C ARG A 69 -29.32 2.24 0.94
N MET A 70 -28.72 2.81 -0.10
CA MET A 70 -27.77 3.89 0.04
C MET A 70 -28.40 5.23 0.43
N LEU A 71 -29.70 5.38 0.17
CA LEU A 71 -30.46 6.60 0.49
C LEU A 71 -30.92 6.62 1.96
N GLU A 72 -30.95 5.47 2.63
CA GLU A 72 -31.41 5.32 4.01
C GLU A 72 -30.33 5.64 5.06
N GLY A 73 -29.22 6.23 4.65
CA GLY A 73 -28.12 6.59 5.55
C GLY A 73 -27.13 5.46 5.87
N ASP A 74 -27.35 4.28 5.31
CA ASP A 74 -26.33 3.24 5.30
C ASP A 74 -25.13 3.72 4.49
N SER A 75 -23.95 3.54 5.04
CA SER A 75 -22.69 3.85 4.35
C SER A 75 -22.44 3.00 3.10
N GLY A 76 -23.37 2.12 2.73
CA GLY A 76 -23.25 1.11 1.68
C GLY A 76 -22.41 -0.09 2.10
N SER A 77 -22.04 -0.18 3.37
CA SER A 77 -21.30 -1.33 3.89
C SER A 77 -22.08 -2.64 3.75
N SER A 78 -23.41 -2.60 3.90
CA SER A 78 -24.27 -3.77 3.66
C SER A 78 -24.18 -4.29 2.22
N LEU A 79 -24.08 -3.39 1.23
CA LEU A 79 -23.89 -3.79 -0.18
C LEU A 79 -22.53 -4.40 -0.43
N ALA A 80 -21.49 -3.80 0.15
CA ALA A 80 -20.14 -4.35 0.10
C ALA A 80 -20.09 -5.73 0.77
N HIS A 81 -20.70 -5.85 1.95
CA HIS A 81 -20.85 -7.13 2.66
C HIS A 81 -21.53 -8.20 1.80
N ASP A 82 -22.61 -7.87 1.10
CA ASP A 82 -23.34 -8.80 0.25
C ASP A 82 -22.57 -9.24 -1.01
N SER A 83 -21.53 -8.50 -1.41
CA SER A 83 -20.74 -8.81 -2.61
C SER A 83 -19.78 -9.98 -2.46
N MET A 84 -19.45 -10.38 -1.24
CA MET A 84 -18.57 -11.49 -0.98
C MET A 84 -19.26 -12.81 -1.31
N SER A 85 -18.69 -13.60 -2.21
CA SER A 85 -19.19 -14.93 -2.56
C SER A 85 -18.10 -15.82 -3.16
N GLU A 86 -18.39 -17.11 -3.17
CA GLU A 86 -17.53 -18.12 -3.82
C GLU A 86 -17.32 -17.83 -5.30
N GLU A 87 -18.37 -17.44 -6.02
CA GLU A 87 -18.31 -17.11 -7.44
C GLU A 87 -17.41 -15.90 -7.71
N VAL A 88 -17.49 -14.87 -6.88
CA VAL A 88 -16.67 -13.66 -7.00
C VAL A 88 -15.19 -13.95 -6.73
N LEU A 89 -14.91 -14.86 -5.81
CA LEU A 89 -13.53 -15.21 -5.46
C LEU A 89 -12.92 -16.23 -6.42
N PHE A 90 -13.65 -17.28 -6.79
CA PHE A 90 -13.12 -18.46 -7.45
C PHE A 90 -13.79 -18.77 -8.79
N GLY A 91 -14.84 -18.04 -9.16
CA GLY A 91 -15.50 -18.20 -10.46
C GLY A 91 -14.62 -17.75 -11.63
N LYS A 92 -15.19 -17.71 -12.82
CA LYS A 92 -14.49 -17.23 -14.01
C LYS A 92 -14.04 -15.77 -13.81
N ASN A 93 -12.75 -15.49 -13.94
CA ASN A 93 -12.14 -14.21 -13.64
C ASN A 93 -12.30 -13.81 -12.16
N GLY A 94 -12.35 -14.78 -11.26
CA GLY A 94 -12.46 -14.55 -9.82
C GLY A 94 -11.21 -13.88 -9.26
N TRP A 95 -11.40 -13.10 -8.20
CA TRP A 95 -10.32 -12.29 -7.63
C TRP A 95 -9.12 -13.12 -7.18
N ALA A 96 -9.37 -14.31 -6.60
CA ALA A 96 -8.29 -15.19 -6.17
C ALA A 96 -7.47 -15.74 -7.34
N ALA A 97 -8.09 -15.92 -8.52
CA ALA A 97 -7.41 -16.41 -9.71
C ALA A 97 -6.68 -15.32 -10.50
N ASP A 98 -7.24 -14.12 -10.55
CA ASP A 98 -6.77 -13.07 -11.48
C ASP A 98 -5.84 -12.04 -10.83
N PHE A 99 -6.04 -11.73 -9.53
CA PHE A 99 -5.29 -10.65 -8.91
C PHE A 99 -3.88 -11.07 -8.49
N PHE A 100 -2.93 -10.17 -8.66
CA PHE A 100 -1.54 -10.28 -8.20
C PHE A 100 -0.77 -11.56 -8.59
N PRO A 101 -0.84 -12.07 -9.82
CA PRO A 101 -0.24 -13.37 -10.18
C PRO A 101 1.27 -13.45 -9.94
N ARG A 102 1.98 -12.30 -9.91
CA ARG A 102 3.43 -12.24 -9.75
C ARG A 102 3.91 -12.35 -8.30
N ILE A 103 3.01 -12.09 -7.32
CA ILE A 103 3.39 -11.91 -5.91
C ILE A 103 2.37 -12.47 -4.93
N ARG A 104 1.40 -13.28 -5.39
CA ARG A 104 0.35 -13.89 -4.55
C ARG A 104 0.91 -14.68 -3.38
N ASN A 105 2.01 -15.37 -3.60
CA ASN A 105 2.68 -16.18 -2.59
C ASN A 105 3.36 -15.36 -1.48
N ASP A 106 3.50 -14.04 -1.66
CA ASP A 106 3.90 -13.11 -0.60
C ASP A 106 2.72 -12.58 0.22
N LEU A 107 1.47 -12.87 -0.19
CA LEU A 107 0.26 -12.27 0.35
C LEU A 107 -0.69 -13.29 0.95
N TYR A 108 -1.28 -12.94 2.08
CA TYR A 108 -2.56 -13.52 2.48
C TYR A 108 -3.69 -12.97 1.61
N LEU A 109 -4.69 -13.81 1.30
CA LEU A 109 -5.98 -13.35 0.82
C LEU A 109 -6.86 -13.06 2.04
N LEU A 110 -7.03 -11.79 2.38
CA LEU A 110 -7.83 -11.38 3.51
C LEU A 110 -9.28 -11.16 3.06
N LEU A 111 -10.16 -12.02 3.54
CA LEU A 111 -11.60 -11.84 3.39
C LEU A 111 -12.07 -10.82 4.41
N ASP A 112 -12.54 -9.67 3.92
CA ASP A 112 -13.10 -8.62 4.77
C ASP A 112 -14.55 -8.92 5.14
N ASP A 113 -15.23 -8.02 5.84
CA ASP A 113 -16.60 -8.18 6.31
C ASP A 113 -17.53 -8.73 5.21
N GLY A 114 -18.35 -9.70 5.56
CA GLY A 114 -19.32 -10.32 4.65
C GLY A 114 -19.07 -11.79 4.29
N TRP A 115 -17.98 -12.40 4.76
CA TRP A 115 -17.73 -13.83 4.54
C TRP A 115 -18.49 -14.74 5.52
N GLU A 116 -18.83 -14.25 6.71
CA GLU A 116 -19.43 -15.02 7.80
C GLU A 116 -20.93 -14.77 7.98
N VAL A 117 -21.60 -15.72 8.62
CA VAL A 117 -23.01 -15.62 8.99
C VAL A 117 -23.18 -14.65 10.15
N GLY A 118 -24.13 -13.71 10.02
CA GLY A 118 -24.61 -12.89 11.13
C GLY A 118 -23.73 -11.70 11.53
N GLY A 119 -22.62 -11.46 10.84
CA GLY A 119 -21.76 -10.30 11.11
C GLY A 119 -21.22 -10.22 12.54
N THR A 120 -21.07 -11.37 13.19
CA THR A 120 -20.47 -11.54 14.52
C THR A 120 -19.27 -12.48 14.38
N ALA A 121 -18.33 -12.41 15.31
CA ALA A 121 -17.17 -13.30 15.33
C ALA A 121 -17.58 -14.76 15.59
N THR A 122 -18.25 -15.39 14.65
CA THR A 122 -18.70 -16.79 14.75
C THR A 122 -17.80 -17.76 14.02
N PHE A 123 -17.01 -17.28 13.07
CA PHE A 123 -16.22 -18.09 12.14
C PHE A 123 -17.06 -19.14 11.41
N GLU A 124 -18.30 -18.83 11.19
CA GLU A 124 -19.21 -19.65 10.40
C GLU A 124 -19.35 -19.09 8.99
N LEU A 125 -18.73 -19.79 8.03
CA LEU A 125 -18.80 -19.42 6.62
C LEU A 125 -20.23 -19.44 6.10
N ASP A 126 -20.70 -18.36 5.46
CA ASP A 126 -22.06 -18.26 4.94
C ASP A 126 -22.30 -19.28 3.83
N VAL A 127 -23.14 -20.29 4.10
CA VAL A 127 -23.45 -21.38 3.16
C VAL A 127 -24.18 -20.91 1.90
N LYS A 128 -24.86 -19.76 1.94
CA LYS A 128 -25.54 -19.21 0.76
C LYS A 128 -24.55 -18.57 -0.20
N LYS A 129 -23.52 -17.95 0.37
CA LYS A 129 -22.44 -17.30 -0.39
C LYS A 129 -21.36 -18.26 -0.83
N PHE A 130 -21.13 -19.35 -0.06
CA PHE A 130 -20.09 -20.36 -0.26
C PHE A 130 -20.68 -21.78 -0.28
N PRO A 131 -21.54 -22.11 -1.25
CA PRO A 131 -22.32 -23.36 -1.24
C PRO A 131 -21.50 -24.64 -1.44
N SER A 132 -20.35 -24.60 -2.12
CA SER A 132 -19.53 -25.80 -2.36
C SER A 132 -18.69 -26.21 -1.17
N PHE A 133 -18.46 -25.30 -0.21
CA PHE A 133 -17.67 -25.59 0.98
C PHE A 133 -18.57 -26.17 2.08
N THR A 134 -18.71 -27.49 2.12
CA THR A 134 -19.61 -28.23 3.02
C THR A 134 -18.87 -28.84 4.20
N GLY A 135 -19.59 -29.14 5.29
CA GLY A 135 -19.08 -29.79 6.49
C GLY A 135 -19.26 -28.94 7.75
N THR A 136 -18.48 -29.22 8.79
CA THR A 136 -18.42 -28.40 10.01
C THR A 136 -17.79 -27.03 9.72
N SER A 137 -17.93 -26.05 10.61
CA SER A 137 -17.33 -24.72 10.44
C SER A 137 -15.82 -24.80 10.12
N SER A 138 -15.08 -25.61 10.86
CA SER A 138 -13.64 -25.84 10.61
C SER A 138 -13.36 -26.47 9.24
N GLN A 139 -14.12 -27.51 8.86
CA GLN A 139 -13.95 -28.18 7.55
C GLN A 139 -14.27 -27.26 6.38
N ARG A 140 -15.28 -26.40 6.52
CA ARG A 140 -15.65 -25.43 5.49
C ARG A 140 -14.58 -24.36 5.31
N LEU A 141 -14.06 -23.81 6.40
CA LEU A 141 -12.94 -22.86 6.38
C LEU A 141 -11.65 -23.51 5.87
N GLN A 142 -11.39 -24.76 6.20
CA GLN A 142 -10.26 -25.51 5.64
C GLN A 142 -10.34 -25.61 4.12
N LYS A 143 -11.53 -26.01 3.58
CA LYS A 143 -11.74 -26.10 2.13
C LYS A 143 -11.57 -24.75 1.44
N LEU A 144 -12.06 -23.68 2.04
CA LEU A 144 -11.84 -22.30 1.58
C LEU A 144 -10.34 -21.97 1.53
N ASN A 145 -9.62 -22.25 2.61
CA ASN A 145 -8.18 -22.00 2.69
C ASN A 145 -7.39 -22.83 1.67
N ASP A 146 -7.78 -24.09 1.44
CA ASP A 146 -7.17 -24.95 0.42
C ASP A 146 -7.41 -24.39 -0.99
N ALA A 147 -8.60 -23.86 -1.27
CA ALA A 147 -8.91 -23.20 -2.54
C ALA A 147 -8.05 -21.93 -2.74
N VAL A 148 -7.89 -21.11 -1.70
CA VAL A 148 -7.02 -19.93 -1.71
C VAL A 148 -5.57 -20.31 -1.98
N ARG A 149 -5.04 -21.31 -1.28
CA ARG A 149 -3.67 -21.79 -1.50
C ARG A 149 -3.49 -22.40 -2.89
N LYS A 150 -4.47 -23.12 -3.39
CA LYS A 150 -4.47 -23.67 -4.75
C LYS A 150 -4.42 -22.57 -5.82
N ALA A 151 -5.02 -21.42 -5.54
CA ALA A 151 -4.93 -20.24 -6.41
C ALA A 151 -3.56 -19.51 -6.32
N GLY A 152 -2.64 -19.98 -5.46
CA GLY A 152 -1.26 -19.49 -5.36
C GLY A 152 -1.03 -18.47 -4.24
N TRP A 153 -2.03 -18.17 -3.42
CA TRP A 153 -1.88 -17.30 -2.26
C TRP A 153 -1.20 -18.04 -1.10
N ARG A 154 -0.59 -17.28 -0.20
CA ARG A 154 0.07 -17.83 0.97
C ARG A 154 -0.90 -18.60 1.88
N SER A 155 -2.04 -18.02 2.18
CA SER A 155 -3.15 -18.58 2.95
C SER A 155 -4.32 -17.60 2.96
N THR A 156 -5.44 -18.00 3.55
CA THR A 156 -6.53 -17.10 3.91
C THR A 156 -6.17 -16.31 5.16
N ALA A 157 -6.59 -15.06 5.24
CA ALA A 157 -6.71 -14.26 6.45
C ALA A 157 -8.18 -13.86 6.61
N LEU A 158 -8.64 -13.66 7.84
CA LEU A 158 -10.03 -13.34 8.13
C LEU A 158 -10.13 -11.99 8.84
N TRP A 159 -11.04 -11.17 8.35
CA TRP A 159 -11.58 -10.07 9.12
C TRP A 159 -12.54 -10.61 10.17
N CYS A 160 -12.48 -10.08 11.38
CA CYS A 160 -13.43 -10.37 12.44
C CYS A 160 -13.69 -9.12 13.27
N ARG A 161 -14.87 -9.05 13.83
CA ARG A 161 -15.15 -8.08 14.88
C ARG A 161 -14.46 -8.49 16.16
N ASN A 162 -14.38 -7.56 17.10
CA ASN A 162 -13.93 -7.87 18.43
C ASN A 162 -14.73 -9.06 18.99
N THR A 163 -14.01 -10.04 19.49
CA THR A 163 -14.60 -11.31 19.94
C THR A 163 -15.28 -11.16 21.30
N PRO A 164 -16.25 -12.02 21.62
CA PRO A 164 -17.03 -11.92 22.85
C PRO A 164 -16.22 -12.23 24.14
N GLY A 165 -15.07 -12.91 24.00
CA GLY A 165 -14.26 -13.35 25.15
C GLY A 165 -14.65 -14.71 25.73
N GLY A 166 -13.81 -15.24 26.64
CA GLY A 166 -14.05 -16.49 27.33
C GLY A 166 -13.97 -17.74 26.44
N ASP A 167 -14.82 -18.74 26.73
CA ASP A 167 -14.80 -20.03 26.02
C ASP A 167 -15.05 -19.90 24.51
N ALA A 168 -15.78 -18.86 24.09
CA ALA A 168 -16.01 -18.61 22.68
C ALA A 168 -14.73 -18.32 21.92
N ASP A 169 -13.79 -17.60 22.52
CA ASP A 169 -12.51 -17.28 21.90
C ASP A 169 -11.65 -18.53 21.69
N HIS A 170 -11.64 -19.45 22.65
CA HIS A 170 -10.97 -20.75 22.50
C HIS A 170 -11.53 -21.55 21.32
N GLN A 171 -12.87 -21.55 21.16
CA GLN A 171 -13.50 -22.25 20.03
C GLN A 171 -13.13 -21.63 18.69
N LEU A 172 -13.13 -20.29 18.59
CA LEU A 172 -12.75 -19.58 17.38
C LEU A 172 -11.30 -19.82 16.99
N GLU A 173 -10.41 -19.80 17.98
CA GLU A 173 -9.00 -20.07 17.79
C GLU A 173 -8.78 -21.51 17.32
N GLU A 174 -9.45 -22.49 17.93
CA GLU A 174 -9.40 -23.90 17.52
C GLU A 174 -9.93 -24.12 16.10
N ILE A 175 -11.06 -23.48 15.73
CA ILE A 175 -11.62 -23.53 14.38
C ILE A 175 -10.62 -22.97 13.38
N SER A 176 -10.04 -21.82 13.64
CA SER A 176 -9.06 -21.17 12.76
C SER A 176 -7.80 -22.00 12.62
N HIS A 177 -7.27 -22.54 13.73
CA HIS A 177 -6.10 -23.39 13.74
C HIS A 177 -6.33 -24.68 12.92
N SER A 178 -7.44 -25.37 13.16
CA SER A 178 -7.81 -26.58 12.44
C SER A 178 -8.02 -26.35 10.94
N ALA A 179 -8.49 -25.15 10.57
CA ALA A 179 -8.62 -24.74 9.18
C ALA A 179 -7.29 -24.26 8.54
N GLY A 180 -6.23 -24.16 9.33
CA GLY A 180 -4.92 -23.67 8.87
C GLY A 180 -4.93 -22.20 8.49
N ILE A 181 -5.76 -21.39 9.14
CA ILE A 181 -5.89 -19.92 8.91
C ILE A 181 -5.11 -19.18 10.01
N PRO A 182 -3.94 -18.60 9.69
CA PRO A 182 -3.02 -18.10 10.70
C PRO A 182 -3.10 -16.59 10.93
N TYR A 183 -4.15 -15.90 10.46
CA TYR A 183 -4.19 -14.43 10.51
C TYR A 183 -5.61 -13.90 10.72
N TRP A 184 -5.79 -13.05 11.74
CA TRP A 184 -7.02 -12.32 11.99
C TRP A 184 -6.79 -10.80 11.92
N LYS A 185 -7.60 -10.12 11.14
CA LYS A 185 -7.78 -8.67 11.16
C LYS A 185 -8.94 -8.36 12.10
N ILE A 186 -8.63 -7.90 13.31
CA ILE A 186 -9.61 -7.59 14.34
C ILE A 186 -10.02 -6.12 14.18
N ASP A 187 -11.28 -5.90 13.85
CA ASP A 187 -11.86 -4.58 13.61
C ASP A 187 -12.99 -4.31 14.60
N ILE A 188 -13.41 -3.05 14.71
CA ILE A 188 -14.53 -2.57 15.51
C ILE A 188 -14.46 -2.95 16.99
N GLY A 189 -14.35 -1.95 17.84
CA GLY A 189 -14.37 -2.11 19.29
C GLY A 189 -13.03 -1.84 19.96
N ASP A 190 -12.93 -2.22 21.21
CA ASP A 190 -11.70 -2.08 22.00
C ASP A 190 -10.66 -3.13 21.65
N PRO A 191 -9.36 -2.85 21.87
CA PRO A 191 -8.31 -3.84 21.65
C PRO A 191 -8.57 -5.15 22.36
N ALA A 192 -8.56 -6.24 21.62
CA ALA A 192 -8.81 -7.57 22.15
C ALA A 192 -7.55 -8.16 22.83
N PHE A 193 -7.12 -7.55 23.93
CA PHE A 193 -5.91 -8.02 24.67
C PHE A 193 -6.06 -9.44 25.20
N HIS A 194 -7.27 -9.88 25.51
CA HIS A 194 -7.57 -11.25 25.92
C HIS A 194 -7.22 -12.28 24.82
N LEU A 195 -7.41 -11.94 23.55
CA LEU A 195 -7.00 -12.81 22.44
C LEU A 195 -5.49 -12.98 22.36
N ILE A 196 -4.74 -11.92 22.61
CA ILE A 196 -3.28 -11.98 22.63
C ILE A 196 -2.78 -12.90 23.75
N GLN A 197 -3.39 -12.77 24.93
CA GLN A 197 -3.07 -13.64 26.06
C GLN A 197 -3.40 -15.10 25.72
N LEU A 198 -4.60 -15.36 25.24
CA LEU A 198 -5.09 -16.67 24.84
C LEU A 198 -4.14 -17.34 23.83
N ARG A 199 -3.83 -16.65 22.72
CA ARG A 199 -2.89 -17.14 21.72
C ARG A 199 -1.52 -17.51 22.32
N ASN A 200 -1.00 -16.67 23.21
CA ASN A 200 0.30 -16.91 23.84
C ASN A 200 0.27 -18.13 24.76
N GLU A 201 -0.83 -18.34 25.48
CA GLU A 201 -1.05 -19.50 26.35
C GLU A 201 -1.22 -20.79 25.54
N ALA A 202 -2.02 -20.75 24.51
CA ALA A 202 -2.28 -21.90 23.63
C ALA A 202 -1.11 -22.20 22.68
N ARG A 203 -0.17 -21.28 22.51
CA ARG A 203 0.99 -21.39 21.60
C ARG A 203 0.60 -21.62 20.15
N ILE A 204 -0.52 -21.08 19.72
CA ILE A 204 -1.00 -21.19 18.34
C ILE A 204 -0.29 -20.16 17.45
N PRO A 205 0.16 -20.54 16.24
CA PRO A 205 0.80 -19.62 15.31
C PRO A 205 -0.27 -18.72 14.63
N LEU A 206 -0.82 -17.79 15.36
CA LEU A 206 -1.84 -16.85 14.92
C LEU A 206 -1.29 -15.43 14.96
N THR A 207 -1.37 -14.73 13.83
CA THR A 207 -1.05 -13.31 13.73
C THR A 207 -2.31 -12.48 14.00
N LEU A 208 -2.24 -11.58 14.96
CA LEU A 208 -3.32 -10.67 15.31
C LEU A 208 -3.00 -9.25 14.84
N GLU A 209 -3.79 -8.74 13.93
CA GLU A 209 -3.79 -7.33 13.51
C GLU A 209 -4.93 -6.60 14.20
N HIS A 210 -4.62 -5.53 14.91
CA HIS A 210 -5.63 -4.65 15.46
C HIS A 210 -5.82 -3.42 14.55
N VAL A 211 -7.04 -3.29 14.04
CA VAL A 211 -7.52 -2.12 13.32
C VAL A 211 -8.21 -1.23 14.31
N HIS A 212 -7.46 -0.51 15.11
CA HIS A 212 -8.05 0.53 15.91
C HIS A 212 -7.76 1.84 15.25
N GLY A 213 -8.58 1.98 14.29
CA GLY A 213 -8.83 3.21 13.71
C GLY A 213 -9.40 4.18 14.72
N GLU A 214 -8.56 4.85 15.33
CA GLU A 214 -8.88 6.24 15.39
C GLU A 214 -8.84 6.66 13.94
N SER A 215 -9.99 6.49 13.28
CA SER A 215 -10.20 6.99 11.94
C SER A 215 -9.64 8.41 11.90
N PRO A 216 -8.83 8.78 10.91
CA PRO A 216 -8.45 10.16 10.72
C PRO A 216 -9.68 11.04 10.50
N VAL A 217 -10.78 10.43 10.18
CA VAL A 217 -12.09 11.00 10.01
C VAL A 217 -12.78 11.05 11.37
N ASN A 218 -12.36 11.95 12.24
CA ASN A 218 -13.13 12.30 13.44
C ASN A 218 -14.10 13.45 13.11
N GLY A 219 -15.03 13.74 14.00
CA GLY A 219 -16.04 14.79 13.79
C GLY A 219 -15.48 16.20 13.53
N ASN A 220 -14.20 16.44 13.77
CA ASN A 220 -13.60 17.77 13.62
C ASN A 220 -13.11 18.05 12.19
N TRP A 221 -12.58 17.04 11.48
CA TRP A 221 -12.13 17.24 10.10
C TRP A 221 -13.25 17.63 9.15
N ARG A 222 -14.48 17.19 9.43
CA ARG A 222 -15.68 17.52 8.63
C ARG A 222 -16.01 19.00 8.64
N LYS A 223 -15.57 19.74 9.66
CA LYS A 223 -15.84 21.17 9.80
C LYS A 223 -14.80 22.05 9.13
N ASP A 224 -13.54 21.65 9.21
CA ASP A 224 -12.41 22.47 8.73
C ASP A 224 -11.66 21.86 7.53
N GLY A 225 -12.11 20.72 7.04
CA GLY A 225 -11.51 20.04 5.90
C GLY A 225 -10.14 19.44 6.21
N ARG A 226 -9.84 19.15 7.47
CA ARG A 226 -8.60 18.51 7.89
C ARG A 226 -8.89 17.15 8.50
N PHE A 227 -8.05 16.17 8.18
CA PHE A 227 -8.03 14.93 8.92
C PHE A 227 -7.31 15.17 10.25
N GLY A 228 -8.01 14.90 11.36
CA GLY A 228 -7.39 14.94 12.67
C GLY A 228 -6.38 13.83 12.83
N THR A 229 -5.20 14.15 13.37
CA THR A 229 -4.32 13.16 13.97
C THR A 229 -4.66 13.06 15.44
N GLN A 230 -4.88 11.85 15.93
CA GLN A 230 -4.99 11.65 17.37
C GLN A 230 -3.57 11.60 17.95
N PRO A 231 -3.29 12.34 19.03
CA PRO A 231 -1.97 12.31 19.61
C PRO A 231 -1.61 10.90 20.11
N TRP A 232 -0.32 10.60 20.10
CA TRP A 232 0.21 9.41 20.74
C TRP A 232 -0.24 9.34 22.19
N GLY A 233 -0.78 8.20 22.60
CA GLY A 233 -1.28 8.00 23.96
C GLY A 233 -1.01 6.60 24.50
N SER A 234 -1.24 6.43 25.79
CA SER A 234 -1.03 5.16 26.49
C SER A 234 -1.78 3.99 25.84
N ARG A 235 -2.96 4.23 25.29
CA ARG A 235 -3.76 3.22 24.58
C ARG A 235 -3.04 2.69 23.34
N ARG A 236 -2.53 3.58 22.46
CA ARG A 236 -1.80 3.16 21.26
C ARG A 236 -0.52 2.43 21.61
N GLN A 237 0.20 2.94 22.61
CA GLN A 237 1.39 2.26 23.13
C GLN A 237 1.06 0.87 23.65
N ALA A 238 -0.03 0.70 24.40
CA ALA A 238 -0.48 -0.58 24.89
C ALA A 238 -0.84 -1.54 23.75
N ILE A 239 -1.51 -1.07 22.70
CA ILE A 239 -1.80 -1.88 21.51
C ILE A 239 -0.50 -2.35 20.86
N LEU A 240 0.42 -1.44 20.54
CA LEU A 240 1.68 -1.78 19.89
C LEU A 240 2.59 -2.71 20.70
N LYS A 241 2.48 -2.68 22.02
CA LYS A 241 3.20 -3.63 22.89
C LYS A 241 2.67 -5.05 22.79
N ASN A 242 1.38 -5.19 22.56
CA ASN A 242 0.68 -6.47 22.75
C ASN A 242 0.17 -7.10 21.44
N THR A 243 0.10 -6.36 20.34
CA THR A 243 -0.31 -6.88 19.04
C THR A 243 0.87 -7.36 18.20
N ASP A 244 0.61 -8.19 17.19
CA ASP A 244 1.62 -8.50 16.19
C ASP A 244 1.69 -7.40 15.13
N ILE A 245 0.53 -6.87 14.75
CA ILE A 245 0.40 -5.82 13.75
C ILE A 245 -0.61 -4.79 14.22
N TYR A 246 -0.25 -3.53 14.03
CA TYR A 246 -1.13 -2.39 14.24
C TYR A 246 -1.34 -1.65 12.93
N ARG A 247 -2.59 -1.62 12.47
CA ARG A 247 -2.96 -0.85 11.29
C ARG A 247 -3.03 0.62 11.64
N THR A 248 -2.18 1.42 11.01
CA THR A 248 -2.03 2.85 11.33
C THR A 248 -3.23 3.67 10.93
N TYR A 249 -4.10 3.13 10.08
CA TYR A 249 -5.11 3.87 9.40
C TYR A 249 -6.20 2.98 8.83
N ASP A 250 -7.46 3.33 9.07
CA ASP A 250 -8.61 2.65 8.49
C ASP A 250 -9.40 3.62 7.62
N VAL A 251 -8.93 3.84 6.42
CA VAL A 251 -9.70 4.58 5.43
C VAL A 251 -9.49 3.97 4.07
N THR A 252 -10.57 3.84 3.42
CA THR A 252 -10.70 3.41 2.06
C THR A 252 -10.42 4.52 1.04
N SER A 253 -9.84 5.64 1.46
CA SER A 253 -9.47 6.71 0.56
C SER A 253 -8.03 6.58 0.11
N ILE A 254 -7.85 6.27 -1.15
CA ILE A 254 -6.56 6.17 -1.83
C ILE A 254 -5.84 7.52 -2.00
N LEU A 255 -6.47 8.61 -1.60
CA LEU A 255 -5.90 9.96 -1.67
C LEU A 255 -5.22 10.37 -0.37
N SER A 256 -4.78 9.41 0.40
CA SER A 256 -4.39 9.61 1.78
C SER A 256 -2.89 9.59 2.04
N LEU A 257 -2.03 9.73 1.03
CA LEU A 257 -0.57 9.68 1.25
C LEU A 257 -0.12 10.55 2.43
N PRO A 258 -0.43 11.86 2.50
CA PRO A 258 -0.02 12.67 3.63
C PRO A 258 -0.70 12.25 4.94
N THR A 259 -1.94 11.75 4.91
CA THR A 259 -2.62 11.25 6.10
C THR A 259 -1.90 10.01 6.64
N THR A 260 -1.63 9.04 5.78
CA THR A 260 -0.93 7.82 6.14
C THR A 260 0.49 8.14 6.64
N LEU A 261 1.21 8.99 5.93
CA LEU A 261 2.58 9.38 6.30
C LEU A 261 2.63 10.09 7.65
N ASP A 262 1.68 10.98 7.93
CA ASP A 262 1.57 11.68 9.21
C ASP A 262 1.29 10.69 10.36
N ARG A 263 0.42 9.71 10.14
CA ARG A 263 0.14 8.63 11.09
C ARG A 263 1.36 7.77 11.38
N VAL A 264 2.04 7.33 10.32
CA VAL A 264 3.28 6.56 10.47
C VAL A 264 4.33 7.36 11.24
N ALA A 265 4.50 8.65 10.92
CA ALA A 265 5.43 9.54 11.63
C ALA A 265 5.09 9.65 13.12
N GLU A 266 3.81 9.80 13.45
CA GLU A 266 3.34 9.87 14.84
C GLU A 266 3.62 8.56 15.59
N MET A 267 3.32 7.40 14.97
CA MET A 267 3.57 6.09 15.57
C MET A 267 5.06 5.83 15.78
N LEU A 268 5.88 6.16 14.80
CA LEU A 268 7.34 6.01 14.89
C LEU A 268 7.92 6.90 16.00
N ARG A 269 7.50 8.17 16.07
CA ARG A 269 7.94 9.10 17.13
C ARG A 269 7.52 8.62 18.51
N GLY A 270 6.28 8.15 18.66
CA GLY A 270 5.77 7.67 19.93
C GLY A 270 6.38 6.35 20.38
N ALA A 271 6.90 5.55 19.46
CA ALA A 271 7.57 4.29 19.78
C ALA A 271 9.09 4.44 19.95
N ASP A 272 9.66 5.59 19.60
CA ASP A 272 11.09 5.85 19.73
C ASP A 272 11.53 5.74 21.21
N GLY A 273 12.58 4.97 21.46
CA GLY A 273 13.06 4.70 22.82
C GLY A 273 12.24 3.67 23.61
N HIS A 274 11.28 2.98 22.99
CA HIS A 274 10.43 1.97 23.60
C HIS A 274 10.69 0.56 23.02
N PRO A 275 11.83 -0.10 23.33
CA PRO A 275 12.20 -1.39 22.74
C PRO A 275 11.24 -2.53 23.07
N GLU A 276 10.40 -2.36 24.08
CA GLU A 276 9.34 -3.31 24.45
C GLU A 276 8.16 -3.32 23.48
N ILE A 277 8.08 -2.37 22.55
CA ILE A 277 7.09 -2.37 21.49
C ILE A 277 7.51 -3.36 20.41
N HIS A 278 6.72 -4.40 20.20
CA HIS A 278 7.01 -5.48 19.26
C HIS A 278 6.12 -5.46 18.01
N GLY A 279 4.93 -4.89 18.10
CA GLY A 279 3.99 -4.83 17.00
C GLY A 279 4.55 -4.12 15.79
N LEU A 280 4.30 -4.67 14.60
CA LEU A 280 4.63 -4.03 13.33
C LEU A 280 3.56 -2.99 12.97
N LEU A 281 3.96 -1.95 12.25
CA LEU A 281 3.00 -1.01 11.66
C LEU A 281 2.55 -1.53 10.30
N ASN A 282 1.24 -1.56 10.08
CA ASN A 282 0.67 -1.80 8.76
C ASN A 282 0.32 -0.47 8.10
N VAL A 283 0.81 -0.29 6.89
CA VAL A 283 0.50 0.85 6.04
C VAL A 283 -0.47 0.41 4.95
N GLU A 284 -1.70 0.92 5.01
CA GLU A 284 -2.71 0.59 4.03
C GLU A 284 -2.44 1.31 2.72
N ASP A 285 -2.29 0.53 1.66
CA ASP A 285 -2.22 0.94 0.25
C ASP A 285 -1.12 1.94 -0.16
N GLU A 286 -0.40 2.51 0.78
CA GLU A 286 0.75 3.38 0.51
C GLU A 286 2.05 2.56 0.57
N VAL A 287 2.19 1.67 -0.41
CA VAL A 287 3.19 0.59 -0.41
C VAL A 287 4.64 1.07 -0.44
N TYR A 288 4.93 2.24 -1.02
CA TYR A 288 6.28 2.80 -0.97
C TYR A 288 6.62 3.40 0.39
N ILE A 289 5.64 3.89 1.15
CA ILE A 289 5.84 4.24 2.56
C ILE A 289 6.24 2.98 3.34
N ALA A 290 5.47 1.90 3.16
CA ALA A 290 5.75 0.64 3.83
C ALA A 290 7.14 0.09 3.47
N ALA A 291 7.48 0.04 2.18
CA ALA A 291 8.75 -0.46 1.69
C ALA A 291 9.95 0.35 2.21
N ALA A 292 9.85 1.69 2.22
CA ALA A 292 10.97 2.54 2.59
C ALA A 292 11.11 2.78 4.10
N LEU A 293 10.03 2.67 4.88
CA LEU A 293 10.07 2.84 6.34
C LEU A 293 10.03 1.52 7.13
N GLY A 294 10.05 0.37 6.45
CA GLY A 294 10.06 -0.95 7.10
C GLY A 294 8.76 -1.28 7.83
N CYS A 295 7.62 -1.07 7.18
CA CYS A 295 6.29 -1.42 7.65
C CYS A 295 5.71 -2.60 6.87
N THR A 296 4.69 -3.27 7.39
CA THR A 296 3.88 -4.26 6.67
C THR A 296 2.87 -3.57 5.76
N MET A 297 2.23 -4.32 4.87
CA MET A 297 1.29 -3.78 3.88
C MET A 297 -0.07 -4.47 3.95
N GLY A 298 -1.10 -3.66 4.14
CA GLY A 298 -2.47 -4.01 3.85
C GLY A 298 -2.85 -3.44 2.48
N ILE A 299 -2.98 -4.28 1.47
CA ILE A 299 -3.21 -3.85 0.10
C ILE A 299 -4.71 -3.92 -0.17
N LEU A 300 -5.28 -2.80 -0.57
CA LEU A 300 -6.67 -2.68 -1.01
C LEU A 300 -6.79 -2.51 -2.52
N ARG A 301 -5.74 -2.04 -3.19
CA ARG A 301 -5.72 -1.84 -4.65
C ARG A 301 -6.12 -3.10 -5.39
N HIS A 302 -6.88 -2.94 -6.45
CA HIS A 302 -7.28 -4.02 -7.34
C HIS A 302 -7.31 -3.55 -8.80
N PRO A 303 -7.12 -4.47 -9.77
CA PRO A 303 -7.03 -4.11 -11.19
C PRO A 303 -8.39 -3.97 -11.89
N MET A 304 -9.51 -4.15 -11.20
CA MET A 304 -10.85 -4.11 -11.83
C MET A 304 -11.12 -2.77 -12.49
N GLN A 305 -11.71 -2.82 -13.67
CA GLN A 305 -12.09 -1.66 -14.45
C GLN A 305 -13.39 -1.94 -15.20
N GLY A 306 -14.31 -0.97 -15.20
CA GLY A 306 -15.53 -1.04 -16.01
C GLY A 306 -16.43 -2.24 -15.71
N MET A 307 -16.30 -2.87 -14.54
CA MET A 307 -17.01 -4.11 -14.21
C MET A 307 -18.45 -3.90 -13.78
N ARG A 308 -18.87 -2.66 -13.64
CA ARG A 308 -20.24 -2.34 -13.16
C ARG A 308 -21.16 -2.13 -14.33
N PRO A 309 -22.38 -2.73 -14.29
CA PRO A 309 -23.36 -2.53 -15.34
C PRO A 309 -23.67 -1.04 -15.58
N GLY A 310 -23.63 -0.62 -16.84
CA GLY A 310 -23.99 0.73 -17.26
C GLY A 310 -22.95 1.82 -16.97
N THR A 311 -21.72 1.45 -16.59
CA THR A 311 -20.63 2.40 -16.39
C THR A 311 -19.29 1.85 -16.80
N ASP A 312 -18.54 2.63 -17.57
CA ASP A 312 -17.12 2.40 -17.85
C ASP A 312 -16.23 3.12 -16.84
N ALA A 313 -16.84 3.91 -15.96
CA ALA A 313 -16.12 4.70 -14.98
C ALA A 313 -15.79 3.87 -13.76
N ASP A 314 -14.53 3.86 -13.42
CA ASP A 314 -14.02 3.36 -12.18
C ASP A 314 -13.98 4.51 -11.17
N LEU A 315 -15.13 4.76 -10.58
CA LEU A 315 -15.31 5.94 -9.76
C LEU A 315 -14.71 5.77 -8.36
N PHE A 316 -14.68 4.56 -7.82
CA PHE A 316 -14.18 4.34 -6.46
C PHE A 316 -12.68 4.62 -6.32
N PHE A 317 -11.88 4.30 -7.34
CA PHE A 317 -10.44 4.57 -7.35
C PHE A 317 -10.03 5.63 -8.37
N ASN A 318 -10.98 6.38 -8.89
CA ASN A 318 -10.71 7.41 -9.88
C ASN A 318 -10.30 8.73 -9.21
N GLY A 319 -9.30 8.66 -8.38
CA GLY A 319 -8.69 9.85 -7.79
C GLY A 319 -7.51 10.36 -8.60
N PRO A 320 -6.92 11.49 -8.20
CA PRO A 320 -5.77 12.07 -8.90
C PRO A 320 -4.59 11.10 -8.97
N ARG A 321 -4.44 10.19 -8.01
CA ARG A 321 -3.36 9.19 -7.98
C ARG A 321 -3.70 7.88 -8.71
N GLN A 322 -4.93 7.67 -9.10
CA GLN A 322 -5.39 6.51 -9.89
C GLN A 322 -4.81 5.17 -9.43
N ALA A 323 -5.07 4.77 -8.19
CA ALA A 323 -4.41 3.63 -7.52
C ALA A 323 -4.48 2.32 -8.31
N LYS A 324 -5.58 2.04 -9.03
CA LYS A 324 -5.71 0.84 -9.87
C LYS A 324 -4.69 0.75 -11.02
N LYS A 325 -4.14 1.88 -11.43
CA LYS A 325 -3.10 1.96 -12.46
C LYS A 325 -1.68 1.98 -11.87
N ARG A 326 -1.56 1.81 -10.57
CA ARG A 326 -0.29 1.81 -9.82
C ARG A 326 -0.04 0.45 -9.17
N MET A 327 -0.31 -0.62 -9.93
CA MET A 327 -0.19 -1.99 -9.43
C MET A 327 1.25 -2.48 -9.34
N ASP A 328 2.14 -1.99 -10.22
CA ASP A 328 3.55 -2.37 -10.21
C ASP A 328 4.30 -1.87 -8.96
N GLU A 329 3.82 -0.81 -8.29
CA GLU A 329 4.36 -0.41 -6.98
C GLU A 329 4.18 -1.49 -5.92
N VAL A 330 3.05 -2.19 -5.94
CA VAL A 330 2.79 -3.32 -5.03
C VAL A 330 3.79 -4.44 -5.27
N VAL A 331 4.02 -4.79 -6.54
CA VAL A 331 5.00 -5.81 -6.93
C VAL A 331 6.40 -5.42 -6.45
N ARG A 332 6.83 -4.19 -6.72
CA ARG A 332 8.16 -3.69 -6.33
C ARG A 332 8.35 -3.68 -4.82
N SER A 333 7.34 -3.23 -4.09
CA SER A 333 7.39 -3.14 -2.63
C SER A 333 7.45 -4.50 -1.95
N LEU A 334 6.63 -5.46 -2.39
CA LEU A 334 6.65 -6.82 -1.84
C LEU A 334 7.96 -7.54 -2.17
N ARG A 335 8.49 -7.37 -3.36
CA ARG A 335 9.78 -7.96 -3.74
C ARG A 335 10.96 -7.32 -2.99
N TRP A 336 10.87 -6.04 -2.65
CA TRP A 336 11.82 -5.41 -1.72
C TRP A 336 11.77 -6.08 -0.34
N GLN A 337 10.60 -6.42 0.18
CA GLN A 337 10.47 -7.07 1.48
C GLN A 337 11.01 -8.51 1.52
N ARG A 338 11.27 -9.15 0.38
CA ARG A 338 12.06 -10.39 0.32
C ARG A 338 13.54 -10.17 0.68
N ILE A 339 14.00 -8.92 0.59
CA ILE A 339 15.38 -8.49 0.87
C ILE A 339 15.45 -7.85 2.26
N ALA A 340 14.55 -6.91 2.56
CA ALA A 340 14.55 -6.08 3.76
C ALA A 340 13.18 -6.18 4.45
N SER A 341 13.08 -7.07 5.43
CA SER A 341 11.85 -7.31 6.16
C SER A 341 11.46 -6.11 7.04
N PRO A 342 10.16 -5.85 7.22
CA PRO A 342 9.67 -4.89 8.19
C PRO A 342 10.21 -5.14 9.60
N PHE A 343 10.26 -4.09 10.38
CA PHE A 343 10.74 -4.16 11.75
C PHE A 343 9.92 -3.25 12.68
N SER A 344 9.88 -3.61 13.96
CA SER A 344 9.07 -2.91 14.96
C SER A 344 9.45 -1.43 15.08
N PRO A 345 8.48 -0.53 15.25
CA PRO A 345 8.73 0.90 15.46
C PRO A 345 9.54 1.19 16.73
N GLY A 346 9.50 0.30 17.73
CA GLY A 346 10.32 0.40 18.95
C GLY A 346 11.81 0.06 18.75
N LYS A 347 12.18 -0.48 17.58
CA LYS A 347 13.57 -0.80 17.25
C LYS A 347 14.23 0.32 16.48
N GLY A 348 15.15 1.01 17.14
CA GLY A 348 15.97 2.05 16.52
C GLY A 348 15.54 3.46 16.88
N HIS A 349 15.89 4.41 16.04
CA HIS A 349 15.66 5.83 16.24
C HIS A 349 14.97 6.44 15.02
N VAL A 350 14.09 7.42 15.23
CA VAL A 350 13.46 8.16 14.15
C VAL A 350 13.76 9.65 14.25
N THR A 351 14.11 10.25 13.12
CA THR A 351 14.22 11.70 12.95
C THR A 351 13.16 12.17 11.98
N ILE A 352 12.38 13.16 12.37
CA ILE A 352 11.26 13.70 11.61
C ILE A 352 11.47 15.20 11.44
N SER A 353 11.35 15.70 10.22
CA SER A 353 11.52 17.13 9.95
C SER A 353 10.42 17.97 10.59
N ASP A 354 10.77 19.17 11.02
CA ASP A 354 9.79 20.19 11.46
C ASP A 354 9.02 20.77 10.27
N GLU A 355 9.64 20.77 9.09
CA GLU A 355 8.97 21.18 7.86
C GLU A 355 7.84 20.23 7.52
N ARG A 356 6.65 20.78 7.29
CA ARG A 356 5.48 20.01 6.90
C ARG A 356 4.99 20.45 5.53
N LEU A 357 4.64 19.49 4.70
CA LEU A 357 4.06 19.73 3.38
C LEU A 357 2.57 19.44 3.45
N THR A 358 1.77 20.32 2.84
CA THR A 358 0.31 20.20 2.85
C THR A 358 -0.18 19.86 1.45
N ASP A 359 -0.90 18.76 1.34
CA ASP A 359 -1.66 18.41 0.15
C ASP A 359 -3.12 18.86 0.30
N SER A 360 -3.78 19.06 -0.83
CA SER A 360 -5.17 19.45 -0.87
C SER A 360 -5.90 18.80 -2.03
N TRP A 361 -7.13 18.34 -1.77
CA TRP A 361 -8.00 17.79 -2.79
C TRP A 361 -9.45 18.00 -2.41
N THR A 362 -10.35 17.73 -3.34
CA THR A 362 -11.79 17.69 -3.09
C THR A 362 -12.25 16.27 -3.34
N PHE A 363 -12.98 15.70 -2.40
CA PHE A 363 -13.58 14.39 -2.62
C PHE A 363 -14.67 14.50 -3.70
N GLU A 364 -14.47 13.77 -4.78
CA GLU A 364 -15.48 13.59 -5.80
C GLU A 364 -16.29 12.32 -5.53
N ARG A 365 -17.46 12.23 -6.11
CA ARG A 365 -18.28 11.02 -6.04
C ARG A 365 -17.46 9.82 -6.54
N GLY A 366 -17.41 8.77 -5.74
CA GLY A 366 -16.68 7.54 -6.05
C GLY A 366 -15.21 7.51 -5.59
N GLN A 367 -14.73 8.54 -4.94
CA GLN A 367 -13.38 8.56 -4.35
C GLN A 367 -13.38 8.15 -2.88
N THR A 368 -14.53 7.97 -2.29
CA THR A 368 -14.71 7.56 -0.90
C THR A 368 -16.01 6.78 -0.76
N TRP A 369 -16.04 5.88 0.18
CA TRP A 369 -17.26 5.16 0.56
C TRP A 369 -18.20 6.00 1.45
N GLN A 370 -17.72 7.14 1.96
CA GLN A 370 -18.51 8.05 2.77
C GLN A 370 -19.15 9.13 1.89
N ASN A 371 -20.43 8.98 1.58
CA ASN A 371 -21.14 9.91 0.70
C ASN A 371 -21.26 11.33 1.25
N ASP A 372 -21.30 11.48 2.57
CA ASP A 372 -21.46 12.76 3.25
C ASP A 372 -20.24 13.69 3.15
N ILE A 373 -19.08 13.16 2.72
CA ILE A 373 -17.88 13.97 2.50
C ILE A 373 -17.63 14.33 1.03
N VAL A 374 -18.47 13.84 0.12
CA VAL A 374 -18.37 14.21 -1.30
C VAL A 374 -18.54 15.72 -1.46
N GLY A 375 -17.66 16.34 -2.23
CA GLY A 375 -17.60 17.80 -2.40
C GLY A 375 -16.81 18.55 -1.33
N MET A 376 -16.41 17.89 -0.25
CA MET A 376 -15.59 18.53 0.77
C MET A 376 -14.15 18.71 0.32
N ARG A 377 -13.64 19.92 0.53
CA ARG A 377 -12.21 20.19 0.38
C ARG A 377 -11.45 19.68 1.60
N VAL A 378 -10.39 18.96 1.36
CA VAL A 378 -9.49 18.42 2.39
C VAL A 378 -8.12 19.07 2.24
N ASN A 379 -7.52 19.41 3.38
CA ASN A 379 -6.12 19.81 3.46
C ASN A 379 -5.46 18.91 4.50
N GLN A 380 -4.43 18.21 4.10
CA GLN A 380 -3.70 17.30 4.98
C GLN A 380 -2.20 17.57 4.91
N SER A 381 -1.58 17.66 6.08
CA SER A 381 -0.15 17.91 6.20
C SER A 381 0.56 16.68 6.76
N ALA A 382 1.76 16.46 6.26
CA ALA A 382 2.69 15.46 6.81
C ALA A 382 4.11 16.03 6.87
N PRO A 383 5.02 15.45 7.67
CA PRO A 383 6.43 15.83 7.66
C PRO A 383 7.03 15.71 6.26
N ALA A 384 7.82 16.71 5.87
CA ALA A 384 8.48 16.72 4.56
C ALA A 384 9.48 15.57 4.43
N VAL A 385 10.20 15.25 5.51
CA VAL A 385 11.22 14.21 5.56
C VAL A 385 11.07 13.36 6.82
N ILE A 386 11.18 12.03 6.67
CA ILE A 386 11.26 11.05 7.77
C ILE A 386 12.47 10.17 7.54
N ALA A 387 13.30 10.01 8.58
CA ALA A 387 14.46 9.13 8.56
C ALA A 387 14.41 8.16 9.75
N ARG A 388 14.58 6.87 9.47
CA ARG A 388 14.56 5.81 10.48
C ARG A 388 15.88 5.06 10.48
N ASN A 389 16.60 5.07 11.60
CA ASN A 389 17.93 4.46 11.75
C ASN A 389 18.98 4.97 10.77
N ILE A 390 18.80 6.13 10.20
CA ILE A 390 19.71 6.76 9.25
C ILE A 390 19.65 8.28 9.41
N ALA A 391 20.70 8.97 9.02
CA ALA A 391 20.70 10.44 9.02
C ALA A 391 19.61 10.95 8.06
N MET A 392 18.97 12.06 8.43
CA MET A 392 17.93 12.68 7.61
C MET A 392 18.46 13.04 6.23
N PRO A 393 17.84 12.59 5.14
CA PRO A 393 18.16 12.99 3.79
C PRO A 393 18.05 14.50 3.60
N ARG A 394 19.01 15.08 2.90
CA ARG A 394 18.94 16.49 2.48
C ARG A 394 18.21 16.57 1.15
N VAL A 395 17.13 17.34 1.12
CA VAL A 395 16.27 17.53 -0.04
C VAL A 395 16.40 18.95 -0.56
N GLU A 396 16.84 19.09 -1.80
CA GLU A 396 16.98 20.36 -2.51
C GLU A 396 16.00 20.42 -3.68
N SER A 397 15.21 21.49 -3.73
CA SER A 397 14.29 21.74 -4.82
C SER A 397 14.22 23.22 -5.10
N ASN A 398 14.13 23.59 -6.37
CA ASN A 398 13.96 24.98 -6.81
C ASN A 398 12.51 25.47 -6.71
N SER A 399 11.58 24.60 -6.31
CA SER A 399 10.16 24.92 -6.20
C SER A 399 9.56 24.17 -4.99
N GLU A 400 8.53 23.38 -5.22
CA GLU A 400 7.92 22.54 -4.21
C GLU A 400 8.75 21.28 -3.97
N LYS A 401 8.69 20.74 -2.75
CA LYS A 401 9.34 19.50 -2.36
C LYS A 401 8.39 18.31 -2.45
N PRO A 402 8.87 17.11 -2.80
CA PRO A 402 8.14 15.86 -2.57
C PRO A 402 8.20 15.49 -1.08
N PHE A 403 7.39 14.50 -0.68
CA PHE A 403 7.63 13.79 0.57
C PHE A 403 8.82 12.84 0.39
N VAL A 404 9.78 12.88 1.32
CA VAL A 404 10.97 12.01 1.26
C VAL A 404 11.10 11.23 2.57
N PHE A 405 11.29 9.92 2.47
CA PHE A 405 11.48 9.09 3.65
C PHE A 405 12.47 7.97 3.38
N ALA A 406 13.27 7.64 4.40
CA ALA A 406 14.33 6.65 4.31
C ALA A 406 14.47 5.83 5.58
N ALA A 407 14.98 4.60 5.45
CA ALA A 407 15.35 3.79 6.59
C ALA A 407 16.59 2.95 6.32
N ALA A 408 17.37 2.72 7.38
CA ALA A 408 18.33 1.63 7.44
C ALA A 408 17.69 0.45 8.18
N PHE A 409 17.72 -0.71 7.55
CA PHE A 409 17.12 -1.95 8.04
C PHE A 409 18.09 -2.74 8.92
N PRO A 410 17.60 -3.59 9.84
CA PRO A 410 18.46 -4.37 10.73
C PRO A 410 19.46 -5.29 10.01
N ASN A 411 19.19 -5.68 8.77
CA ASN A 411 20.09 -6.51 7.96
C ASN A 411 21.13 -5.70 7.14
N GLY A 412 21.21 -4.38 7.33
CA GLY A 412 22.12 -3.50 6.63
C GLY A 412 21.63 -3.01 5.26
N ALA A 413 20.47 -3.42 4.81
CA ALA A 413 19.83 -2.81 3.65
C ALA A 413 19.39 -1.37 3.97
N VAL A 414 19.31 -0.52 2.95
CA VAL A 414 18.83 0.86 3.09
C VAL A 414 17.78 1.12 2.02
N ALA A 415 16.70 1.81 2.38
CA ALA A 415 15.69 2.23 1.43
C ALA A 415 15.47 3.74 1.48
N ILE A 416 15.12 4.32 0.34
CA ILE A 416 14.66 5.70 0.22
C ILE A 416 13.51 5.79 -0.76
N ALA A 417 12.55 6.64 -0.44
CA ALA A 417 11.45 6.98 -1.33
C ALA A 417 11.28 8.48 -1.46
N ALA A 418 10.91 8.94 -2.65
CA ALA A 418 10.35 10.26 -2.88
C ALA A 418 8.95 10.08 -3.48
N GLN A 419 7.97 10.75 -2.88
CA GLN A 419 6.57 10.57 -3.24
C GLN A 419 5.93 11.88 -3.67
N GLU A 420 4.96 11.71 -4.53
CA GLU A 420 4.23 12.74 -5.22
C GLU A 420 3.42 13.61 -4.26
N ARG A 421 3.01 14.76 -4.76
CA ARG A 421 2.12 15.73 -4.14
C ARG A 421 0.77 15.73 -4.84
N THR A 422 -0.24 16.13 -4.12
CA THR A 422 -1.58 16.36 -4.68
C THR A 422 -2.09 17.72 -4.24
N THR A 423 -2.42 18.61 -5.17
CA THR A 423 -2.98 19.92 -4.85
C THR A 423 -4.17 20.25 -5.75
N ILE A 424 -5.14 20.99 -5.18
CA ILE A 424 -6.26 21.50 -5.95
C ILE A 424 -5.74 22.40 -7.07
N GLY A 425 -6.23 22.18 -8.28
CA GLY A 425 -5.82 22.94 -9.47
C GLY A 425 -4.63 22.37 -10.24
N ARG A 426 -3.75 21.61 -9.58
CA ARG A 426 -2.65 20.91 -10.27
C ARG A 426 -2.85 19.40 -10.33
N GLY A 427 -3.66 18.85 -9.44
CA GLY A 427 -3.86 17.42 -9.32
C GLY A 427 -2.64 16.71 -8.71
N TRP A 428 -2.37 15.51 -9.19
CA TRP A 428 -1.23 14.69 -8.78
C TRP A 428 0.01 15.00 -9.62
N TYR A 429 1.14 15.21 -8.98
CA TYR A 429 2.41 15.55 -9.65
C TYR A 429 3.61 15.20 -8.78
N MET A 430 4.75 14.96 -9.42
CA MET A 430 6.05 14.73 -8.78
C MET A 430 6.89 16.01 -8.85
N PRO A 431 7.16 16.67 -7.71
CA PRO A 431 8.14 17.77 -7.67
C PRO A 431 9.54 17.27 -8.01
N SER A 432 10.27 18.05 -8.80
CA SER A 432 11.67 17.75 -9.10
C SER A 432 12.55 18.08 -7.89
N CYS A 433 13.39 17.13 -7.46
CA CYS A 433 14.30 17.33 -6.34
C CYS A 433 15.63 16.60 -6.51
N ASP A 434 16.69 17.19 -5.98
CA ASP A 434 17.94 16.50 -5.71
C ASP A 434 17.92 16.03 -4.26
N VAL A 435 18.31 14.77 -4.03
CA VAL A 435 18.37 14.20 -2.68
C VAL A 435 19.76 13.65 -2.43
N THR A 436 20.33 14.02 -1.29
CA THR A 436 21.59 13.48 -0.79
C THR A 436 21.33 12.73 0.51
N MET A 437 21.78 11.48 0.57
CA MET A 437 21.61 10.61 1.73
C MET A 437 22.94 9.99 2.13
N SER A 438 23.30 10.15 3.42
CA SER A 438 24.44 9.45 4.00
C SER A 438 24.05 8.02 4.32
N VAL A 439 24.72 7.06 3.70
CA VAL A 439 24.54 5.63 3.95
C VAL A 439 25.67 5.05 4.79
N ALA A 440 26.63 5.91 5.17
CA ALA A 440 27.77 5.57 6.02
C ALA A 440 28.50 4.30 5.54
N ASP A 441 28.58 3.27 6.38
CA ASP A 441 29.20 1.98 6.06
C ASP A 441 28.15 0.90 5.71
N ALA A 442 26.90 1.29 5.39
CA ALA A 442 25.86 0.33 5.05
C ALA A 442 26.31 -0.55 3.87
N PRO A 443 26.34 -1.87 4.03
CA PRO A 443 26.76 -2.76 2.96
C PRO A 443 25.77 -2.80 1.79
N GLY A 444 24.58 -2.22 1.97
CA GLY A 444 23.47 -2.35 1.03
C GLY A 444 22.80 -3.74 1.13
N PRO A 445 21.89 -4.06 0.23
CA PRO A 445 21.51 -3.31 -0.97
C PRO A 445 20.69 -2.06 -0.68
N PHE A 446 20.52 -1.23 -1.72
CA PHE A 446 19.80 0.03 -1.64
C PHE A 446 18.50 -0.07 -2.44
N GLY A 447 17.35 0.09 -1.77
CA GLY A 447 16.03 0.22 -2.39
C GLY A 447 15.73 1.69 -2.71
N ILE A 448 15.39 1.98 -3.96
CA ILE A 448 15.10 3.34 -4.44
C ILE A 448 13.70 3.33 -5.02
N PHE A 449 12.80 4.15 -4.45
CA PHE A 449 11.39 4.21 -4.80
C PHE A 449 10.97 5.63 -5.15
N GLY A 450 10.19 5.77 -6.22
CA GLY A 450 9.77 7.08 -6.70
C GLY A 450 10.78 7.73 -7.64
N ASP A 451 10.60 9.01 -7.88
CA ASP A 451 11.39 9.76 -8.87
C ASP A 451 12.18 10.89 -8.21
N PHE A 452 13.40 11.07 -8.70
CA PHE A 452 14.34 12.07 -8.23
C PHE A 452 14.95 12.75 -9.46
N ASN A 453 15.24 14.03 -9.39
CA ASN A 453 16.11 14.62 -10.41
C ASN A 453 17.51 14.00 -10.33
N ARG A 454 18.01 13.87 -9.09
CA ARG A 454 19.28 13.20 -8.77
C ARG A 454 19.20 12.62 -7.37
N LEU A 455 19.67 11.39 -7.21
CA LEU A 455 19.93 10.78 -5.90
C LEU A 455 21.43 10.60 -5.70
N THR A 456 21.97 11.17 -4.63
CA THR A 456 23.38 11.00 -4.22
C THR A 456 23.45 10.21 -2.93
N LEU A 457 24.17 9.08 -2.97
CA LEU A 457 24.51 8.27 -1.81
C LEU A 457 25.94 8.58 -1.37
N THR A 458 26.12 8.98 -0.11
CA THR A 458 27.43 9.34 0.45
C THR A 458 27.88 8.27 1.45
N PHE A 459 29.04 7.72 1.26
CA PHE A 459 29.67 6.67 2.07
C PHE A 459 30.77 7.25 2.97
N ASN A 460 31.15 6.53 4.03
CA ASN A 460 32.28 6.97 4.89
C ASN A 460 33.65 6.76 4.22
N LYS A 461 33.73 5.84 3.26
CA LYS A 461 34.97 5.47 2.58
C LYS A 461 34.86 5.66 1.07
N PRO A 462 35.96 5.97 0.39
CA PRO A 462 36.00 6.01 -1.06
C PRO A 462 35.58 4.69 -1.70
N LEU A 463 34.81 4.77 -2.77
CA LEU A 463 34.33 3.64 -3.54
C LEU A 463 35.34 3.28 -4.62
N GLN A 464 36.33 2.45 -4.28
CA GLN A 464 37.32 2.00 -5.24
C GLN A 464 36.82 0.75 -5.98
N GLN A 465 36.84 0.83 -7.33
CA GLN A 465 36.63 -0.31 -8.25
C GLN A 465 35.40 -1.21 -7.99
N LYS A 466 34.31 -0.63 -7.46
CA LYS A 466 33.03 -1.36 -7.27
C LYS A 466 32.24 -1.43 -8.56
N ARG A 467 31.72 -2.63 -8.90
CA ARG A 467 30.65 -2.75 -9.89
C ARG A 467 29.35 -2.37 -9.24
N ILE A 468 28.56 -1.60 -9.94
CA ILE A 468 27.25 -1.15 -9.47
C ILE A 468 26.19 -1.86 -10.32
N MET A 469 25.49 -2.79 -9.69
CA MET A 469 24.40 -3.53 -10.31
C MET A 469 23.06 -2.93 -9.91
N ALA A 470 22.12 -2.83 -10.83
CA ALA A 470 20.77 -2.37 -10.54
C ALA A 470 19.73 -3.23 -11.23
N GLN A 471 18.54 -3.29 -10.64
CA GLN A 471 17.41 -4.08 -11.17
C GLN A 471 16.10 -3.39 -10.83
N ASP A 472 15.16 -3.34 -11.78
CA ASP A 472 13.75 -3.09 -11.44
C ASP A 472 13.29 -4.18 -10.48
N LEU A 473 12.76 -3.80 -9.34
CA LEU A 473 12.23 -4.75 -8.37
C LEU A 473 11.12 -5.64 -8.95
N ALA A 474 10.46 -5.20 -10.03
CA ALA A 474 9.50 -6.00 -10.78
C ALA A 474 10.13 -6.92 -11.85
N ALA A 475 11.43 -6.78 -12.16
CA ALA A 475 12.16 -7.62 -13.11
C ALA A 475 12.90 -8.78 -12.43
N ASN A 476 13.45 -9.70 -13.25
CA ASN A 476 14.19 -10.86 -12.77
C ASN A 476 15.70 -10.85 -13.13
N HIS A 477 16.17 -9.75 -13.69
CA HIS A 477 17.57 -9.60 -14.12
C HIS A 477 18.09 -8.22 -13.77
N SER A 478 19.33 -8.18 -13.28
CA SER A 478 20.05 -6.96 -13.04
C SER A 478 20.81 -6.47 -14.30
N VAL A 479 21.20 -5.22 -14.28
CA VAL A 479 22.04 -4.59 -15.29
C VAL A 479 23.22 -3.90 -14.60
N ASP A 480 24.37 -3.89 -15.25
CA ASP A 480 25.53 -3.12 -14.79
C ASP A 480 25.33 -1.64 -15.16
N ILE A 481 25.29 -0.79 -14.16
CA ILE A 481 25.13 0.66 -14.32
C ILE A 481 26.37 1.45 -13.97
N THR A 482 27.51 0.80 -13.74
CA THR A 482 28.76 1.44 -13.28
C THR A 482 29.16 2.61 -14.17
N ALA A 483 29.06 2.45 -15.49
CA ALA A 483 29.40 3.50 -16.45
C ALA A 483 28.34 4.62 -16.57
N ASN A 484 27.15 4.42 -15.96
CA ASN A 484 26.02 5.36 -16.08
C ASN A 484 25.81 6.22 -14.83
N VAL A 485 26.52 5.95 -13.76
CA VAL A 485 26.51 6.74 -12.53
C VAL A 485 27.78 7.61 -12.44
N GLN A 486 27.70 8.69 -11.67
CA GLN A 486 28.87 9.49 -11.36
C GLN A 486 29.43 9.07 -10.00
N ILE A 487 30.70 8.63 -9.98
CA ILE A 487 31.40 8.31 -8.74
C ILE A 487 32.43 9.41 -8.49
N ARG A 488 32.37 10.06 -7.31
CA ARG A 488 33.30 11.09 -6.87
C ARG A 488 33.73 10.80 -5.45
N GLY A 489 34.94 10.24 -5.30
CA GLY A 489 35.45 9.87 -3.98
C GLY A 489 34.59 8.83 -3.30
N ASN A 490 33.83 9.27 -2.31
CA ASN A 490 32.91 8.44 -1.52
C ASN A 490 31.41 8.64 -1.89
N GLU A 491 31.12 9.23 -3.04
CA GLU A 491 29.76 9.52 -3.46
C GLU A 491 29.42 8.79 -4.76
N ILE A 492 28.17 8.31 -4.84
CA ILE A 492 27.52 7.81 -6.06
C ILE A 492 26.33 8.71 -6.35
N SER A 493 26.32 9.34 -7.51
CA SER A 493 25.17 10.12 -7.99
C SER A 493 24.46 9.39 -9.12
N ILE A 494 23.15 9.15 -8.94
CA ILE A 494 22.28 8.42 -9.84
C ILE A 494 21.26 9.42 -10.44
N PRO A 495 21.31 9.70 -11.74
CA PRO A 495 20.39 10.65 -12.37
C PRO A 495 19.00 10.05 -12.59
N SER A 496 17.97 10.91 -12.68
CA SER A 496 16.56 10.53 -12.96
C SER A 496 16.41 9.61 -14.18
N THR A 497 17.11 9.92 -15.26
CA THR A 497 17.05 9.13 -16.49
C THR A 497 17.44 7.68 -16.28
N LEU A 498 18.43 7.43 -15.39
CA LEU A 498 18.86 6.09 -15.03
C LEU A 498 17.86 5.40 -14.09
N ILE A 499 17.35 6.13 -13.08
CA ILE A 499 16.34 5.61 -12.15
C ILE A 499 15.10 5.16 -12.92
N ARG A 500 14.60 5.97 -13.83
CA ARG A 500 13.44 5.63 -14.67
C ARG A 500 13.74 4.48 -15.63
N ARG A 501 14.89 4.52 -16.31
CA ARG A 501 15.28 3.47 -17.28
C ARG A 501 15.35 2.09 -16.63
N VAL A 502 15.93 2.01 -15.42
CA VAL A 502 16.05 0.75 -14.68
C VAL A 502 14.77 0.43 -13.93
N GLY A 503 14.28 1.36 -13.12
CA GLY A 503 13.17 1.11 -12.18
C GLY A 503 11.78 0.98 -12.84
N LEU A 504 11.68 1.16 -14.16
CA LEU A 504 10.48 0.93 -14.97
C LEU A 504 10.71 -0.12 -16.07
N GLN A 505 11.80 -0.87 -16.02
CA GLN A 505 12.15 -1.85 -17.07
C GLN A 505 11.08 -2.93 -17.26
N ALA A 506 10.43 -3.34 -16.19
CA ALA A 506 9.35 -4.33 -16.19
C ALA A 506 7.97 -3.72 -15.94
N ALA A 507 7.79 -2.46 -16.33
CA ALA A 507 6.49 -1.78 -16.17
C ALA A 507 5.40 -2.46 -17.01
N THR A 508 4.25 -2.69 -16.39
CA THR A 508 3.07 -3.21 -17.06
C THR A 508 2.48 -2.15 -17.98
N PRO A 509 2.11 -2.50 -19.23
CA PRO A 509 1.48 -1.54 -20.13
C PRO A 509 0.25 -0.85 -19.52
N GLY A 510 0.25 0.49 -19.52
CA GLY A 510 -0.83 1.29 -18.94
C GLY A 510 -0.75 1.50 -17.41
N ASP A 511 0.19 0.86 -16.74
CA ASP A 511 0.49 1.15 -15.34
C ASP A 511 1.29 2.44 -15.24
N ILE A 512 0.94 3.30 -14.27
CA ILE A 512 1.55 4.63 -14.07
C ILE A 512 2.39 4.67 -12.78
N SER A 513 2.75 3.52 -12.25
CA SER A 513 3.60 3.41 -11.06
C SER A 513 4.90 4.18 -11.20
N SER A 514 5.30 4.82 -10.12
CA SER A 514 6.63 5.41 -10.02
C SER A 514 7.72 4.34 -10.03
N PRO A 515 8.96 4.69 -10.44
CA PRO A 515 10.08 3.75 -10.46
C PRO A 515 10.30 3.07 -9.11
N GLY A 516 10.78 1.82 -9.16
CA GLY A 516 11.23 1.11 -7.97
C GLY A 516 12.34 0.13 -8.31
N MET A 517 13.54 0.38 -7.79
CA MET A 517 14.71 -0.44 -8.13
C MET A 517 15.56 -0.77 -6.91
N ILE A 518 16.34 -1.83 -7.06
CA ILE A 518 17.41 -2.19 -6.13
C ILE A 518 18.75 -1.85 -6.77
N VAL A 519 19.68 -1.35 -5.96
CA VAL A 519 21.07 -1.13 -6.31
C VAL A 519 21.96 -1.93 -5.37
N ALA A 520 22.95 -2.65 -5.91
CA ALA A 520 23.92 -3.43 -5.15
C ALA A 520 25.36 -3.09 -5.60
N LEU A 521 26.25 -2.96 -4.62
CA LEU A 521 27.68 -2.77 -4.83
C LEU A 521 28.38 -4.13 -4.78
N ARG A 522 29.12 -4.48 -5.85
CA ARG A 522 29.80 -5.76 -5.98
C ARG A 522 31.32 -5.60 -6.03
#